data_d5c1f38add3621e65555b9d5c50bfc18
#
_entry.id   d5c1f38add3621e65555b9d5c50bfc18
#
_cell.length_a   1.000
_cell.length_b   1.000
_cell.length_c   1.000
_cell.angle_alpha   90.00
_cell.angle_beta   90.00
_cell.angle_gamma   90.00
#
_symmetry.space_group_name_H-M   'P 1'
#
loop_
_entity.id
_entity.type
_entity.pdbx_description
1 polymer ?
#
loop_
_entity_poly.entity_id
_entity_poly.type
_entity_poly.pdbx_seq_one_letter_code
_entity_poly.pdbx_strand_id
1 'polypeptide(L)'
;MRVFLPTRPNESQGWVKRRSVRVYTNGYRLVVRLRSHQLRLWRGDRIVARYPVAVGTRATPTPRGLYYIVELLKPNNPNGSYGPFSFGLSAHSNVLKRFAGGDGRVGLHGTNQPGLLGSNVSHGCIRLRNAAVRRLAKILPLGTPVYVRS
;
A
#
# COMPACT_ATOMS: atom_id res chain seq x y z
N MET A 1 21.87 -1.97 12.45
CA MET A 1 21.03 -0.90 11.88
C MET A 1 19.58 -1.10 12.31
N ARG A 2 18.85 -0.02 12.56
CA ARG A 2 17.42 -0.06 12.91
C ARG A 2 16.58 -0.17 11.62
N VAL A 3 15.57 -1.03 11.64
CA VAL A 3 14.69 -1.29 10.50
C VAL A 3 13.23 -1.32 10.95
N PHE A 4 12.31 -0.96 10.06
CA PHE A 4 10.88 -1.18 10.28
C PHE A 4 10.53 -2.65 10.06
N LEU A 5 9.65 -3.18 10.90
CA LEU A 5 9.16 -4.56 10.84
C LEU A 5 7.73 -4.60 10.31
N PRO A 6 7.36 -5.58 9.47
CA PRO A 6 6.00 -5.72 8.94
C PRO A 6 5.09 -6.46 9.92
N THR A 7 5.07 -6.02 11.17
CA THR A 7 4.36 -6.66 12.29
C THR A 7 3.48 -5.64 13.02
N ARG A 8 2.62 -6.14 13.90
CA ARG A 8 1.87 -5.31 14.85
C ARG A 8 2.69 -5.02 16.10
N PRO A 9 2.52 -3.85 16.71
CA PRO A 9 1.79 -2.69 16.21
C PRO A 9 2.43 -2.10 14.95
N ASN A 10 1.65 -1.31 14.18
CA ASN A 10 2.19 -0.59 13.02
C ASN A 10 3.43 0.25 13.40
N GLU A 11 4.36 0.39 12.44
CA GLU A 11 5.62 1.12 12.61
C GLU A 11 6.58 0.50 13.66
N SER A 12 6.36 -0.76 14.03
CA SER A 12 7.31 -1.51 14.87
C SER A 12 8.70 -1.50 14.25
N GLN A 13 9.71 -1.43 15.10
CA GLN A 13 11.11 -1.35 14.70
C GLN A 13 11.94 -2.38 15.43
N GLY A 14 13.02 -2.82 14.78
CA GLY A 14 13.96 -3.76 15.34
C GLY A 14 15.38 -3.46 14.88
N TRP A 15 16.35 -4.19 15.45
CA TRP A 15 17.76 -4.07 15.11
C TRP A 15 18.23 -5.31 14.37
N VAL A 16 18.92 -5.11 13.24
CA VAL A 16 19.60 -6.16 12.50
C VAL A 16 21.09 -5.86 12.37
N LYS A 17 21.92 -6.90 12.39
CA LYS A 17 23.37 -6.75 12.13
C LYS A 17 23.55 -6.35 10.66
N ARG A 18 24.27 -5.25 10.40
CA ARG A 18 24.49 -4.73 9.03
C ARG A 18 25.07 -5.79 8.08
N ARG A 19 25.96 -6.65 8.59
CA ARG A 19 26.59 -7.73 7.83
C ARG A 19 25.64 -8.87 7.45
N SER A 20 24.49 -8.99 8.10
CA SER A 20 23.50 -10.05 7.86
C SER A 20 22.45 -9.68 6.82
N VAL A 21 22.51 -8.48 6.26
CA VAL A 21 21.53 -7.97 5.28
C VAL A 21 22.22 -7.30 4.10
N ARG A 22 21.59 -7.41 2.94
CA ARG A 22 21.95 -6.58 1.78
C ARG A 22 21.06 -5.36 1.79
N VAL A 23 21.66 -4.17 1.61
CA VAL A 23 20.92 -2.90 1.57
C VAL A 23 20.90 -2.41 0.13
N TYR A 24 19.69 -2.09 -0.33
CA TYR A 24 19.44 -1.49 -1.63
C TYR A 24 18.80 -0.12 -1.43
N THR A 25 19.03 0.77 -2.35
CA THR A 25 18.34 2.06 -2.43
C THR A 25 17.37 2.03 -3.59
N ASN A 26 16.24 2.71 -3.41
CA ASN A 26 15.29 2.90 -4.50
C ASN A 26 14.84 4.36 -4.49
N GLY A 27 14.69 4.95 -5.67
CA GLY A 27 14.33 6.36 -5.81
C GLY A 27 12.82 6.63 -5.77
N TYR A 28 11.97 5.61 -5.59
CA TYR A 28 10.53 5.76 -5.57
C TYR A 28 9.97 5.88 -4.14
N ARG A 29 8.90 6.65 -4.00
CA ARG A 29 8.02 6.65 -2.83
C ARG A 29 6.57 6.89 -3.26
N LEU A 30 5.64 6.35 -2.50
CA LEU A 30 4.21 6.60 -2.64
C LEU A 30 3.74 7.52 -1.50
N VAL A 31 2.87 8.46 -1.83
CA VAL A 31 2.18 9.31 -0.85
C VAL A 31 0.68 9.20 -1.10
N VAL A 32 -0.03 8.62 -0.17
CA VAL A 32 -1.50 8.50 -0.18
C VAL A 32 -2.08 9.64 0.65
N ARG A 33 -2.90 10.47 0.03
CA ARG A 33 -3.62 11.58 0.67
C ARG A 33 -5.08 11.16 0.85
N LEU A 34 -5.47 10.84 2.08
CA LEU A 34 -6.79 10.29 2.38
C LEU A 34 -7.91 11.27 2.09
N ARG A 35 -7.76 12.54 2.49
CA ARG A 35 -8.78 13.58 2.28
C ARG A 35 -9.05 13.87 0.81
N SER A 36 -8.02 13.89 -0.02
CA SER A 36 -8.14 14.17 -1.46
C SER A 36 -8.29 12.91 -2.30
N HIS A 37 -8.37 11.72 -1.68
CA HIS A 37 -8.46 10.43 -2.37
C HIS A 37 -7.44 10.31 -3.50
N GLN A 38 -6.19 10.66 -3.24
CA GLN A 38 -5.14 10.71 -4.24
C GLN A 38 -3.90 9.95 -3.78
N LEU A 39 -3.37 9.11 -4.65
CA LEU A 39 -2.04 8.55 -4.53
C LEU A 39 -1.10 9.32 -5.46
N ARG A 40 0.04 9.73 -4.94
CA ARG A 40 1.13 10.38 -5.68
C ARG A 40 2.33 9.45 -5.73
N LEU A 41 2.81 9.20 -6.93
CA LEU A 41 4.09 8.51 -7.16
C LEU A 41 5.18 9.56 -7.29
N TRP A 42 6.20 9.45 -6.47
CA TRP A 42 7.39 10.27 -6.51
C TRP A 42 8.58 9.46 -7.01
N ARG A 43 9.46 10.11 -7.75
CA ARG A 43 10.81 9.62 -8.08
C ARG A 43 11.80 10.72 -7.74
N GLY A 44 12.67 10.46 -6.75
CA GLY A 44 13.43 11.55 -6.14
C GLY A 44 12.48 12.64 -5.61
N ASP A 45 12.71 13.90 -5.96
CA ASP A 45 11.91 15.04 -5.51
C ASP A 45 10.79 15.47 -6.48
N ARG A 46 10.51 14.64 -7.50
CA ARG A 46 9.49 14.94 -8.50
C ARG A 46 8.30 14.01 -8.39
N ILE A 47 7.08 14.56 -8.50
CA ILE A 47 5.86 13.77 -8.69
C ILE A 47 5.81 13.36 -10.15
N VAL A 48 5.86 12.04 -10.38
CA VAL A 48 5.84 11.46 -11.74
C VAL A 48 4.47 10.92 -12.15
N ALA A 49 3.57 10.72 -11.19
CA ALA A 49 2.17 10.37 -11.47
C ALA A 49 1.26 10.66 -10.29
N ARG A 50 -0.04 10.86 -10.59
CA ARG A 50 -1.13 10.99 -9.63
C ARG A 50 -2.26 10.06 -10.04
N TYR A 51 -2.85 9.38 -9.06
CA TYR A 51 -3.95 8.43 -9.29
C TYR A 51 -5.07 8.69 -8.28
N PRO A 52 -6.34 8.70 -8.71
CA PRO A 52 -7.45 8.64 -7.78
C PRO A 52 -7.46 7.28 -7.07
N VAL A 53 -7.81 7.27 -5.79
CA VAL A 53 -7.90 6.06 -4.97
C VAL A 53 -9.23 6.00 -4.24
N ALA A 54 -9.68 4.79 -3.90
CA ALA A 54 -10.65 4.60 -2.84
C ALA A 54 -9.91 4.08 -1.60
N VAL A 55 -10.38 4.48 -0.43
CA VAL A 55 -9.74 4.20 0.86
C VAL A 55 -10.75 3.64 1.86
N GLY A 56 -10.29 3.29 3.05
CA GLY A 56 -11.12 2.74 4.12
C GLY A 56 -12.27 3.67 4.55
N THR A 57 -13.38 3.06 4.94
CA THR A 57 -14.51 3.76 5.56
C THR A 57 -14.12 4.34 6.93
N ARG A 58 -15.03 5.14 7.52
CA ARG A 58 -14.85 5.62 8.89
C ARG A 58 -14.78 4.48 9.93
N ALA A 59 -15.51 3.40 9.70
CA ALA A 59 -15.53 2.22 10.58
C ALA A 59 -14.28 1.36 10.44
N THR A 60 -13.69 1.31 9.25
CA THR A 60 -12.49 0.52 8.94
C THR A 60 -11.47 1.39 8.19
N PRO A 61 -10.89 2.39 8.84
CA PRO A 61 -10.06 3.39 8.16
C PRO A 61 -8.74 2.80 7.66
N THR A 62 -8.26 3.35 6.55
CA THR A 62 -6.87 3.14 6.13
C THR A 62 -5.94 3.78 7.17
N PRO A 63 -5.03 3.01 7.81
CA PRO A 63 -4.18 3.52 8.87
C PRO A 63 -3.19 4.54 8.31
N ARG A 64 -3.03 5.66 9.03
CA ARG A 64 -2.00 6.67 8.74
C ARG A 64 -0.65 6.20 9.25
N GLY A 65 0.42 6.62 8.60
CA GLY A 65 1.77 6.27 9.02
C GLY A 65 2.75 6.15 7.87
N LEU A 66 3.93 5.66 8.19
CA LEU A 66 4.99 5.30 7.24
C LEU A 66 5.07 3.78 7.11
N TYR A 67 4.82 3.32 5.94
CA TYR A 67 4.82 1.90 5.58
C TYR A 67 5.73 1.64 4.39
N TYR A 68 5.84 0.38 3.98
CA TYR A 68 6.56 -0.01 2.78
C TYR A 68 5.90 -1.23 2.13
N ILE A 69 6.22 -1.46 0.86
CA ILE A 69 5.74 -2.62 0.11
C ILE A 69 6.52 -3.85 0.58
N VAL A 70 5.83 -4.87 1.08
CA VAL A 70 6.43 -6.13 1.53
C VAL A 70 6.30 -7.26 0.52
N GLU A 71 5.27 -7.20 -0.33
CA GLU A 71 5.00 -8.24 -1.33
C GLU A 71 4.25 -7.68 -2.52
N LEU A 72 4.34 -8.39 -3.65
CA LEU A 72 3.54 -8.15 -4.85
C LEU A 72 2.87 -9.46 -5.24
N LEU A 73 1.55 -9.48 -5.19
CA LEU A 73 0.72 -10.63 -5.52
C LEU A 73 0.02 -10.43 -6.87
N LYS A 74 -0.15 -11.53 -7.58
CA LYS A 74 -0.95 -11.61 -8.80
C LYS A 74 -2.19 -12.46 -8.49
N PRO A 75 -3.35 -11.84 -8.22
CA PRO A 75 -4.59 -12.58 -7.94
C PRO A 75 -4.98 -13.50 -9.08
N ASN A 76 -5.60 -14.65 -8.77
CA ASN A 76 -6.05 -15.61 -9.78
C ASN A 76 -7.08 -15.02 -10.73
N ASN A 77 -7.96 -14.14 -10.23
CA ASN A 77 -8.93 -13.42 -11.06
C ASN A 77 -8.50 -11.94 -11.22
N PRO A 78 -7.88 -11.57 -12.35
CA PRO A 78 -7.44 -10.20 -12.61
C PRO A 78 -8.60 -9.20 -12.80
N ASN A 79 -9.82 -9.69 -12.99
CA ASN A 79 -11.05 -8.89 -13.11
C ASN A 79 -11.88 -8.88 -11.82
N GLY A 80 -11.39 -9.51 -10.76
CA GLY A 80 -12.01 -9.54 -9.45
C GLY A 80 -11.79 -8.25 -8.64
N SER A 81 -12.23 -8.28 -7.39
CA SER A 81 -12.19 -7.14 -6.47
C SER A 81 -10.79 -6.60 -6.17
N TYR A 82 -9.76 -7.44 -6.32
CA TYR A 82 -8.35 -7.06 -6.14
C TYR A 82 -7.66 -6.62 -7.44
N GLY A 83 -8.33 -6.77 -8.58
CA GLY A 83 -7.74 -6.47 -9.89
C GLY A 83 -6.57 -7.38 -10.25
N PRO A 84 -5.70 -6.95 -11.18
CA PRO A 84 -4.62 -7.78 -11.71
C PRO A 84 -3.39 -7.89 -10.81
N PHE A 85 -3.20 -6.98 -9.86
CA PHE A 85 -2.09 -6.95 -8.91
C PHE A 85 -2.52 -6.39 -7.57
N SER A 86 -1.88 -6.89 -6.51
CA SER A 86 -2.04 -6.42 -5.13
C SER A 86 -0.68 -6.32 -4.45
N PHE A 87 -0.33 -5.14 -4.00
CA PHE A 87 0.81 -4.93 -3.12
C PHE A 87 0.36 -5.10 -1.67
N GLY A 88 0.99 -6.00 -0.92
CA GLY A 88 0.87 -6.05 0.52
C GLY A 88 1.78 -4.99 1.16
N LEU A 89 1.22 -4.19 2.06
CA LEU A 89 1.98 -3.18 2.80
C LEU A 89 2.40 -3.73 4.17
N SER A 90 3.42 -3.14 4.78
CA SER A 90 3.77 -3.41 6.18
C SER A 90 2.71 -2.91 7.18
N ALA A 91 1.69 -2.20 6.69
CA ALA A 91 0.55 -1.71 7.43
C ALA A 91 -0.45 -2.83 7.76
N HIS A 92 -1.00 -2.80 8.98
CA HIS A 92 -2.12 -3.61 9.40
C HIS A 92 -3.29 -2.73 9.83
N SER A 93 -4.52 -3.18 9.57
CA SER A 93 -5.71 -2.48 10.04
C SER A 93 -5.71 -2.36 11.57
N ASN A 94 -6.02 -1.17 12.09
CA ASN A 94 -6.15 -0.96 13.53
C ASN A 94 -7.45 -1.57 14.11
N VAL A 95 -8.41 -1.89 13.24
CA VAL A 95 -9.73 -2.41 13.61
C VAL A 95 -9.85 -3.91 13.28
N LEU A 96 -9.50 -4.30 12.05
CA LEU A 96 -9.63 -5.66 11.57
C LEU A 96 -8.36 -6.45 11.88
N LYS A 97 -8.40 -7.31 12.87
CA LYS A 97 -7.29 -8.22 13.19
C LYS A 97 -7.16 -9.37 12.21
N ARG A 98 -8.28 -9.77 11.57
CA ARG A 98 -8.35 -10.77 10.51
C ARG A 98 -9.27 -10.26 9.39
N PHE A 99 -8.89 -10.50 8.14
CA PHE A 99 -9.70 -10.15 6.99
C PHE A 99 -9.34 -11.04 5.80
N ALA A 100 -10.35 -11.60 5.11
CA ALA A 100 -10.18 -12.45 3.92
C ALA A 100 -9.14 -13.57 4.10
N GLY A 101 -9.11 -14.22 5.28
CA GLY A 101 -8.15 -15.29 5.61
C GLY A 101 -6.75 -14.82 6.04
N GLY A 102 -6.46 -13.52 6.00
CA GLY A 102 -5.20 -12.94 6.43
C GLY A 102 -5.25 -12.22 7.78
N ASP A 103 -4.11 -11.68 8.17
CA ASP A 103 -3.85 -10.99 9.46
C ASP A 103 -4.34 -9.53 9.52
N GLY A 104 -5.20 -9.12 8.59
CA GLY A 104 -5.68 -7.74 8.49
C GLY A 104 -4.66 -6.78 7.86
N ARG A 105 -3.73 -7.29 7.07
CA ARG A 105 -2.75 -6.50 6.31
C ARG A 105 -3.44 -5.60 5.29
N VAL A 106 -2.99 -4.37 5.21
CA VAL A 106 -3.50 -3.40 4.24
C VAL A 106 -2.88 -3.66 2.87
N GLY A 107 -3.74 -3.78 1.86
CA GLY A 107 -3.34 -3.89 0.46
C GLY A 107 -3.47 -2.57 -0.30
N LEU A 108 -2.64 -2.44 -1.34
CA LEU A 108 -2.78 -1.43 -2.38
C LEU A 108 -2.96 -2.19 -3.69
N HIS A 109 -4.19 -2.17 -4.27
CA HIS A 109 -4.56 -3.11 -5.31
C HIS A 109 -5.50 -2.50 -6.36
N GLY A 110 -5.73 -3.24 -7.45
CA GLY A 110 -6.72 -2.89 -8.45
C GLY A 110 -8.16 -3.05 -7.95
N THR A 111 -9.13 -2.86 -8.84
CA THR A 111 -10.54 -2.99 -8.51
C THR A 111 -11.38 -3.32 -9.74
N ASN A 112 -12.47 -4.06 -9.53
CA ASN A 112 -13.54 -4.23 -10.51
C ASN A 112 -14.64 -3.16 -10.41
N GLN A 113 -14.50 -2.21 -9.47
CA GLN A 113 -15.46 -1.13 -9.23
C GLN A 113 -14.76 0.24 -9.36
N PRO A 114 -14.27 0.62 -10.56
CA PRO A 114 -13.52 1.87 -10.73
C PRO A 114 -14.35 3.14 -10.51
N GLY A 115 -15.68 3.06 -10.56
CA GLY A 115 -16.59 4.17 -10.24
C GLY A 115 -16.59 4.58 -8.77
N LEU A 116 -16.07 3.73 -7.86
CA LEU A 116 -15.96 4.04 -6.43
C LEU A 116 -14.64 4.74 -6.06
N LEU A 117 -13.75 4.97 -7.01
CA LEU A 117 -12.53 5.75 -6.74
C LEU A 117 -12.88 7.19 -6.43
N GLY A 118 -12.24 7.76 -5.44
CA GLY A 118 -12.56 9.07 -4.88
C GLY A 118 -13.44 9.01 -3.63
N SER A 119 -13.72 7.82 -3.09
CA SER A 119 -14.61 7.66 -1.94
C SER A 119 -14.03 6.74 -0.84
N ASN A 120 -14.69 6.74 0.32
CA ASN A 120 -14.35 5.92 1.50
C ASN A 120 -15.24 4.68 1.51
N VAL A 121 -14.80 3.59 0.87
CA VAL A 121 -15.64 2.39 0.65
C VAL A 121 -14.96 1.07 0.95
N SER A 122 -13.67 1.07 1.27
CA SER A 122 -12.94 -0.16 1.54
C SER A 122 -12.91 -0.53 3.03
N HIS A 123 -12.43 -1.72 3.31
CA HIS A 123 -12.16 -2.18 4.68
C HIS A 123 -10.74 -1.82 5.17
N GLY A 124 -10.15 -0.75 4.60
CA GLY A 124 -8.83 -0.26 4.94
C GLY A 124 -7.82 -0.34 3.80
N CYS A 125 -8.05 -1.17 2.79
CA CYS A 125 -7.20 -1.24 1.60
C CYS A 125 -7.32 0.02 0.73
N ILE A 126 -6.27 0.27 -0.05
CA ILE A 126 -6.19 1.38 -1.01
C ILE A 126 -6.45 0.81 -2.40
N ARG A 127 -7.56 1.23 -3.02
CA ARG A 127 -7.95 0.76 -4.36
C ARG A 127 -7.51 1.72 -5.44
N LEU A 128 -7.06 1.17 -6.57
CA LEU A 128 -6.60 1.90 -7.75
C LEU A 128 -7.31 1.39 -9.01
N ARG A 129 -7.29 2.17 -10.09
CA ARG A 129 -7.61 1.64 -11.42
C ARG A 129 -6.64 0.51 -11.80
N ASN A 130 -7.14 -0.51 -12.48
CA ASN A 130 -6.32 -1.65 -12.92
C ASN A 130 -5.12 -1.24 -13.79
N ALA A 131 -5.29 -0.24 -14.65
CA ALA A 131 -4.17 0.30 -15.44
C ALA A 131 -3.08 0.92 -14.56
N ALA A 132 -3.46 1.64 -13.50
CA ALA A 132 -2.51 2.24 -12.56
C ALA A 132 -1.73 1.19 -11.78
N VAL A 133 -2.42 0.19 -11.19
CA VAL A 133 -1.71 -0.86 -10.44
C VAL A 133 -0.80 -1.71 -11.34
N ARG A 134 -1.19 -1.97 -12.61
CA ARG A 134 -0.29 -2.62 -13.59
C ARG A 134 0.98 -1.82 -13.83
N ARG A 135 0.86 -0.50 -13.97
CA ARG A 135 2.02 0.39 -14.15
C ARG A 135 2.93 0.36 -12.92
N LEU A 136 2.35 0.47 -11.73
CA LEU A 136 3.10 0.44 -10.47
C LEU A 136 3.82 -0.91 -10.28
N ALA A 137 3.16 -2.03 -10.61
CA ALA A 137 3.73 -3.37 -10.50
C ALA A 137 4.98 -3.58 -11.39
N LYS A 138 5.10 -2.82 -12.48
CA LYS A 138 6.27 -2.90 -13.38
C LYS A 138 7.48 -2.12 -12.88
N ILE A 139 7.29 -1.14 -12.01
CA ILE A 139 8.35 -0.16 -11.67
C ILE A 139 8.71 -0.10 -10.19
N LEU A 140 7.81 -0.52 -9.28
CA LEU A 140 8.05 -0.42 -7.85
C LEU A 140 8.71 -1.69 -7.30
N PRO A 141 9.93 -1.59 -6.74
CA PRO A 141 10.53 -2.71 -6.02
C PRO A 141 9.91 -2.88 -4.63
N LEU A 142 10.08 -4.06 -4.04
CA LEU A 142 9.80 -4.28 -2.62
C LEU A 142 10.64 -3.31 -1.78
N GLY A 143 10.13 -2.94 -0.61
CA GLY A 143 10.74 -1.93 0.26
C GLY A 143 10.42 -0.48 -0.15
N THR A 144 9.67 -0.24 -1.25
CA THR A 144 9.24 1.12 -1.62
C THR A 144 8.43 1.77 -0.49
N PRO A 145 8.84 2.94 0.03
CA PRO A 145 8.12 3.63 1.11
C PRO A 145 6.72 4.09 0.67
N VAL A 146 5.76 3.97 1.58
CA VAL A 146 4.35 4.37 1.40
C VAL A 146 3.94 5.24 2.58
N TYR A 147 3.80 6.53 2.36
CA TYR A 147 3.31 7.49 3.34
C TYR A 147 1.80 7.62 3.22
N VAL A 148 1.05 7.31 4.28
CA VAL A 148 -0.40 7.52 4.35
C VAL A 148 -0.67 8.72 5.25
N ARG A 149 -1.26 9.76 4.67
CA ARG A 149 -1.50 11.06 5.34
C ARG A 149 -2.95 11.52 5.14
N SER A 150 -3.38 12.46 5.94
CA SER A 150 -4.70 13.13 5.81
C SER A 150 -4.89 13.82 4.48
#